data_7ac797787afad8eb6acdaa3e4073b603
#
_entry.id   7ac797787afad8eb6acdaa3e4073b603
#
_cell.length_a   1.000
_cell.length_b   1.000
_cell.length_c   1.000
_cell.angle_alpha   90.00
_cell.angle_beta   90.00
_cell.angle_gamma   90.00
#
_symmetry.space_group_name_H-M   'P 1'
#
loop_
_entity.id
_entity.type
_entity.pdbx_description
1 polymer ?
#
loop_
_entity_poly.entity_id
_entity_poly.type
_entity_poly.pdbx_seq_one_letter_code
_entity_poly.pdbx_strand_id
1 'polypeptide(L)'
;MSNLLAQELGSFLDLKSARVTQDTLPSGFYRFSRKSFIESDRFVQGLILIYRKGGLTFARGMEAKEAMRQQGLPVDRHAREFKGLIFQQEGGITSVMSRRGSLTVSFNYLSKVPSFENNYWVGYATRTVPESINASRVARMVYEYIGPYGKDVLDAARKAGFCDATKLRPYHQTLLQVDNPFQ
;
A
#
# COMPACT_ATOMS: atom_id res chain seq x y z
N MET A 1 -15.19 -4.98 -24.05
CA MET A 1 -15.23 -4.13 -22.85
C MET A 1 -13.89 -3.52 -22.45
N SER A 2 -12.77 -4.26 -22.52
CA SER A 2 -11.43 -3.74 -22.11
C SER A 2 -10.90 -2.58 -22.99
N ASN A 3 -11.28 -2.53 -24.26
CA ASN A 3 -10.77 -1.51 -25.20
C ASN A 3 -11.44 -0.14 -25.00
N LEU A 4 -12.74 -0.13 -24.71
CA LEU A 4 -13.51 1.11 -24.49
C LEU A 4 -13.06 1.84 -23.21
N LEU A 5 -12.90 1.11 -22.09
CA LEU A 5 -12.45 1.69 -20.85
C LEU A 5 -11.04 2.28 -20.96
N ALA A 6 -10.13 1.58 -21.63
CA ALA A 6 -8.78 2.07 -21.88
C ALA A 6 -8.77 3.30 -22.81
N GLN A 7 -9.67 3.36 -23.78
CA GLN A 7 -9.79 4.46 -24.72
C GLN A 7 -10.37 5.71 -24.02
N GLU A 8 -11.45 5.57 -23.27
CA GLU A 8 -12.08 6.67 -22.54
C GLU A 8 -11.19 7.23 -21.43
N LEU A 9 -10.63 6.37 -20.59
CA LEU A 9 -9.70 6.80 -19.54
C LEU A 9 -8.40 7.35 -20.10
N GLY A 10 -7.92 6.81 -21.22
CA GLY A 10 -6.68 7.25 -21.85
C GLY A 10 -6.74 8.68 -22.41
N SER A 11 -7.93 9.22 -22.66
CA SER A 11 -8.12 10.62 -23.07
C SER A 11 -8.08 11.60 -21.89
N PHE A 12 -8.36 11.14 -20.67
CA PHE A 12 -8.38 11.94 -19.45
C PHE A 12 -7.14 11.72 -18.57
N LEU A 13 -6.76 10.46 -18.40
CA LEU A 13 -5.58 10.09 -17.65
C LEU A 13 -4.43 9.88 -18.63
N ASP A 14 -3.33 10.60 -18.45
CA ASP A 14 -2.13 10.27 -19.18
C ASP A 14 -1.67 8.87 -18.74
N LEU A 15 -2.04 7.85 -19.53
CA LEU A 15 -1.67 6.46 -19.26
C LEU A 15 -0.14 6.25 -19.24
N LYS A 16 0.64 7.21 -19.75
CA LYS A 16 2.10 7.20 -19.55
C LYS A 16 2.47 7.33 -18.09
N SER A 17 1.64 7.98 -17.28
CA SER A 17 1.83 8.07 -15.82
C SER A 17 1.81 6.71 -15.12
N ALA A 18 1.20 5.67 -15.71
CA ALA A 18 1.24 4.30 -15.20
C ALA A 18 2.57 3.56 -15.51
N ARG A 19 3.47 4.20 -16.25
CA ARG A 19 4.83 3.73 -16.53
C ARG A 19 5.84 4.34 -15.56
N VAL A 20 5.65 4.08 -14.28
CA VAL A 20 6.54 4.59 -13.24
C VAL A 20 7.96 4.06 -13.46
N THR A 21 8.97 4.93 -13.46
CA THR A 21 10.36 4.52 -13.71
C THR A 21 10.95 3.72 -12.55
N GLN A 22 12.05 2.98 -12.82
CA GLN A 22 12.77 2.24 -11.76
C GLN A 22 13.40 3.20 -10.73
N ASP A 23 13.82 4.37 -11.14
CA ASP A 23 14.42 5.38 -10.25
C ASP A 23 13.38 6.00 -9.31
N THR A 24 12.15 6.15 -9.78
CA THR A 24 11.03 6.65 -8.96
C THR A 24 10.54 5.60 -7.98
N LEU A 25 10.34 4.36 -8.45
CA LEU A 25 9.84 3.24 -7.65
C LEU A 25 10.43 1.92 -8.19
N PRO A 26 11.52 1.40 -7.61
CA PRO A 26 12.13 0.14 -8.03
C PRO A 26 11.15 -1.04 -8.00
N SER A 27 11.31 -1.99 -8.93
CA SER A 27 10.63 -3.29 -8.83
C SER A 27 11.24 -4.11 -7.70
N GLY A 28 10.40 -4.79 -6.93
CA GLY A 28 10.83 -5.62 -5.80
C GLY A 28 9.85 -5.58 -4.66
N PHE A 29 10.29 -6.08 -3.53
CA PHE A 29 9.49 -6.13 -2.33
C PHE A 29 9.65 -4.88 -1.48
N TYR A 30 8.53 -4.44 -0.92
CA TYR A 30 8.45 -3.34 0.02
C TYR A 30 7.77 -3.83 1.29
N ARG A 31 8.30 -3.44 2.42
CA ARG A 31 7.57 -3.46 3.69
C ARG A 31 6.69 -2.22 3.71
N PHE A 32 5.42 -2.38 4.04
CA PHE A 32 4.59 -1.23 4.33
C PHE A 32 4.16 -1.25 5.80
N SER A 33 3.96 -0.07 6.34
CA SER A 33 3.31 0.13 7.64
C SER A 33 2.32 1.26 7.53
N ARG A 34 1.19 1.12 8.19
CA ARG A 34 0.17 2.17 8.30
C ARG A 34 -0.59 2.04 9.62
N LYS A 35 -1.23 3.11 10.04
CA LYS A 35 -2.20 3.05 11.12
C LYS A 35 -3.40 2.17 10.71
N SER A 36 -4.01 1.48 11.66
CA SER A 36 -5.24 0.74 11.41
C SER A 36 -6.37 1.70 11.07
N PHE A 37 -7.28 1.30 10.17
CA PHE A 37 -8.50 2.05 9.88
C PHE A 37 -9.60 1.83 10.92
N ILE A 38 -9.49 0.77 11.72
CA ILE A 38 -10.54 0.33 12.64
C ILE A 38 -10.14 0.56 14.10
N GLU A 39 -8.90 0.23 14.44
CA GLU A 39 -8.35 0.32 15.79
C GLU A 39 -7.34 1.46 15.85
N SER A 40 -7.67 2.54 16.56
CA SER A 40 -6.92 3.80 16.55
C SER A 40 -5.50 3.70 17.14
N ASP A 41 -5.24 2.72 17.97
CA ASP A 41 -3.98 2.47 18.68
C ASP A 41 -3.13 1.37 18.03
N ARG A 42 -3.62 0.72 16.97
CA ARG A 42 -2.93 -0.36 16.29
C ARG A 42 -2.42 0.04 14.89
N PHE A 43 -1.38 -0.68 14.48
CA PHE A 43 -0.76 -0.55 13.17
C PHE A 43 -0.85 -1.85 12.40
N VAL A 44 -0.78 -1.74 11.08
CA VAL A 44 -0.72 -2.88 10.16
C VAL A 44 0.62 -2.84 9.46
N GLN A 45 1.35 -3.93 9.51
CA GLN A 45 2.54 -4.17 8.70
C GLN A 45 2.25 -5.25 7.65
N GLY A 46 2.87 -5.13 6.50
CA GLY A 46 2.75 -6.13 5.45
C GLY A 46 3.82 -6.00 4.38
N LEU A 47 3.70 -6.87 3.39
CA LEU A 47 4.53 -6.87 2.20
C LEU A 47 3.71 -6.52 0.97
N ILE A 48 4.34 -5.74 0.11
CA ILE A 48 3.84 -5.44 -1.22
C ILE A 48 4.96 -5.72 -2.24
N LEU A 49 4.62 -6.39 -3.32
CA LEU A 49 5.49 -6.57 -4.47
C LEU A 49 5.12 -5.54 -5.54
N ILE A 50 6.08 -4.72 -5.91
CA ILE A 50 5.98 -3.83 -7.06
C ILE A 50 6.61 -4.53 -8.26
N TYR A 51 5.87 -4.59 -9.36
CA TYR A 51 6.33 -5.25 -10.58
C TYR A 51 5.81 -4.55 -11.84
N ARG A 52 6.45 -4.82 -12.96
CA ARG A 52 6.08 -4.26 -14.26
C ARG A 52 5.60 -5.34 -15.21
N LYS A 53 4.55 -5.02 -15.96
CA LYS A 53 4.00 -5.89 -16.99
C LYS A 53 3.40 -5.04 -18.11
N GLY A 54 3.77 -5.31 -19.37
CA GLY A 54 3.27 -4.54 -20.52
C GLY A 54 3.60 -3.05 -20.47
N GLY A 55 4.71 -2.69 -19.81
CA GLY A 55 5.12 -1.29 -19.62
C GLY A 55 4.42 -0.57 -18.47
N LEU A 56 3.40 -1.17 -17.85
CA LEU A 56 2.66 -0.60 -16.72
C LEU A 56 3.24 -1.09 -15.38
N THR A 57 3.02 -0.31 -14.33
CA THR A 57 3.51 -0.60 -12.97
C THR A 57 2.37 -1.05 -12.07
N PHE A 58 2.54 -2.19 -11.45
CA PHE A 58 1.54 -2.83 -10.61
C PHE A 58 2.07 -3.09 -9.20
N ALA A 59 1.12 -3.17 -8.27
CA ALA A 59 1.34 -3.64 -6.92
C ALA A 59 0.55 -4.94 -6.66
N ARG A 60 1.08 -5.80 -5.79
CA ARG A 60 0.43 -7.02 -5.32
C ARG A 60 0.84 -7.33 -3.90
N GLY A 61 -0.10 -7.72 -3.06
CA GLY A 61 0.18 -8.11 -1.68
C GLY A 61 -0.91 -9.00 -1.10
N MET A 62 -0.82 -9.23 0.21
CA MET A 62 -1.78 -10.03 0.96
C MET A 62 -2.32 -9.25 2.15
N GLU A 63 -3.62 -9.22 2.32
CA GLU A 63 -4.24 -8.71 3.54
C GLU A 63 -3.85 -9.57 4.75
N ALA A 64 -3.76 -8.93 5.91
CA ALA A 64 -3.54 -9.64 7.17
C ALA A 64 -4.70 -10.62 7.46
N LYS A 65 -4.39 -11.84 7.91
CA LYS A 65 -5.43 -12.83 8.24
C LYS A 65 -6.39 -12.31 9.30
N GLU A 66 -5.88 -11.59 10.29
CA GLU A 66 -6.66 -10.98 11.36
C GLU A 66 -7.67 -9.95 10.81
N ALA A 67 -7.24 -9.07 9.90
CA ALA A 67 -8.12 -8.11 9.24
C ALA A 67 -9.26 -8.77 8.44
N MET A 68 -8.99 -9.92 7.84
CA MET A 68 -10.03 -10.69 7.15
C MET A 68 -11.02 -11.31 8.14
N ARG A 69 -10.53 -11.89 9.25
CA ARG A 69 -11.40 -12.47 10.30
C ARG A 69 -12.32 -11.42 10.93
N GLN A 70 -11.79 -10.24 11.23
CA GLN A 70 -12.58 -9.13 11.80
C GLN A 70 -13.72 -8.67 10.87
N GLN A 71 -13.55 -8.88 9.56
CA GLN A 71 -14.57 -8.57 8.55
C GLN A 71 -15.46 -9.78 8.19
N GLY A 72 -15.30 -10.93 8.87
CA GLY A 72 -16.05 -12.15 8.54
C GLY A 72 -15.70 -12.74 7.17
N LEU A 73 -14.51 -12.46 6.65
CA LEU A 73 -14.08 -12.85 5.30
C LEU A 73 -13.17 -14.08 5.31
N PRO A 74 -13.15 -14.86 4.21
CA PRO A 74 -12.24 -15.99 4.08
C PRO A 74 -10.77 -15.60 4.23
N VAL A 75 -9.98 -16.45 4.90
CA VAL A 75 -8.56 -16.19 5.21
C VAL A 75 -7.58 -16.94 4.29
N ASP A 76 -8.09 -17.62 3.28
CA ASP A 76 -7.27 -18.29 2.30
C ASP A 76 -6.43 -17.31 1.46
N ARG A 77 -5.43 -17.84 0.78
CA ARG A 77 -4.51 -17.02 -0.01
C ARG A 77 -5.20 -16.25 -1.12
N HIS A 78 -6.21 -16.84 -1.74
CA HIS A 78 -6.90 -16.26 -2.89
C HIS A 78 -7.77 -15.06 -2.48
N ALA A 79 -8.56 -15.21 -1.41
CA ALA A 79 -9.40 -14.14 -0.86
C ALA A 79 -8.62 -12.96 -0.30
N ARG A 80 -7.41 -13.22 0.25
CA ARG A 80 -6.55 -12.20 0.84
C ARG A 80 -5.74 -11.40 -0.17
N GLU A 81 -5.59 -11.89 -1.40
CA GLU A 81 -4.79 -11.22 -2.41
C GLU A 81 -5.39 -9.88 -2.80
N PHE A 82 -4.59 -8.83 -2.74
CA PHE A 82 -4.92 -7.54 -3.35
C PHE A 82 -3.94 -7.22 -4.48
N LYS A 83 -4.44 -6.50 -5.47
CA LYS A 83 -3.67 -5.96 -6.59
C LYS A 83 -4.08 -4.53 -6.89
N GLY A 84 -3.18 -3.79 -7.52
CA GLY A 84 -3.45 -2.44 -7.97
C GLY A 84 -2.53 -1.97 -9.07
N LEU A 85 -2.93 -0.86 -9.65
CA LEU A 85 -2.17 -0.11 -10.63
C LEU A 85 -1.54 1.09 -9.94
N ILE A 86 -0.31 1.42 -10.32
CA ILE A 86 0.44 2.56 -9.79
C ILE A 86 0.62 3.58 -10.92
N PHE A 87 0.40 4.84 -10.57
CA PHE A 87 0.57 6.00 -11.42
C PHE A 87 1.64 6.92 -10.84
N GLN A 88 2.47 7.49 -11.69
CA GLN A 88 3.35 8.58 -11.33
C GLN A 88 2.52 9.87 -11.27
N GLN A 89 2.75 10.64 -10.24
CA GLN A 89 2.13 11.94 -10.03
C GLN A 89 3.23 12.98 -9.77
N GLU A 90 2.85 14.24 -9.82
CA GLU A 90 3.74 15.31 -9.37
C GLU A 90 4.11 15.09 -7.90
N GLY A 91 5.42 15.02 -7.63
CA GLY A 91 5.97 14.80 -6.29
C GLY A 91 5.88 13.38 -5.74
N GLY A 92 5.29 12.39 -6.47
CA GLY A 92 5.16 11.06 -5.91
C GLY A 92 4.49 10.03 -6.82
N ILE A 93 3.86 9.07 -6.17
CA ILE A 93 3.08 8.00 -6.82
C ILE A 93 1.69 7.90 -6.20
N THR A 94 0.71 7.57 -7.02
CA THR A 94 -0.64 7.19 -6.58
C THR A 94 -0.90 5.74 -6.95
N SER A 95 -1.60 5.01 -6.10
CA SER A 95 -2.03 3.65 -6.41
C SER A 95 -3.52 3.44 -6.11
N VAL A 96 -4.16 2.66 -6.97
CA VAL A 96 -5.53 2.20 -6.81
C VAL A 96 -5.47 0.69 -6.60
N MET A 97 -5.92 0.22 -5.44
CA MET A 97 -5.79 -1.18 -5.04
C MET A 97 -7.13 -1.76 -4.60
N SER A 98 -7.37 -3.02 -4.95
CA SER A 98 -8.54 -3.77 -4.50
C SER A 98 -8.19 -5.23 -4.25
N ARG A 99 -8.97 -5.86 -3.35
CA ARG A 99 -8.98 -7.33 -3.21
C ARG A 99 -9.83 -7.94 -4.33
N ARG A 100 -9.56 -9.19 -4.60
CA ARG A 100 -10.36 -9.97 -5.55
C ARG A 100 -11.83 -10.00 -5.14
N GLY A 101 -12.71 -9.60 -6.06
CA GLY A 101 -14.16 -9.61 -5.84
C GLY A 101 -14.67 -8.64 -4.77
N SER A 102 -13.82 -7.77 -4.25
CA SER A 102 -14.22 -6.74 -3.29
C SER A 102 -14.77 -5.51 -4.00
N LEU A 103 -15.80 -4.92 -3.42
CA LEU A 103 -16.30 -3.60 -3.83
C LEU A 103 -15.54 -2.45 -3.14
N THR A 104 -14.66 -2.76 -2.17
CA THR A 104 -13.83 -1.73 -1.53
C THR A 104 -12.54 -1.51 -2.29
N VAL A 105 -12.17 -0.26 -2.46
CA VAL A 105 -10.94 0.19 -3.12
C VAL A 105 -10.13 1.02 -2.13
N SER A 106 -8.81 0.88 -2.17
CA SER A 106 -7.86 1.77 -1.51
C SER A 106 -7.22 2.69 -2.52
N PHE A 107 -7.15 3.97 -2.20
CA PHE A 107 -6.34 4.95 -2.89
C PHE A 107 -5.19 5.35 -1.99
N ASN A 108 -3.96 5.26 -2.49
CA ASN A 108 -2.79 5.64 -1.72
C ASN A 108 -2.00 6.68 -2.50
N TYR A 109 -1.47 7.65 -1.79
CA TYR A 109 -0.47 8.57 -2.31
C TYR A 109 0.78 8.49 -1.46
N LEU A 110 1.95 8.44 -2.09
CA LEU A 110 3.25 8.34 -1.43
C LEU A 110 4.27 9.16 -2.20
N SER A 111 5.05 9.95 -1.47
CA SER A 111 6.21 10.67 -1.98
C SER A 111 7.50 10.07 -1.42
N LYS A 112 8.56 10.13 -2.22
CA LYS A 112 9.88 9.62 -1.83
C LYS A 112 10.46 10.50 -0.72
N VAL A 113 10.95 9.87 0.34
CA VAL A 113 11.61 10.58 1.45
C VAL A 113 13.08 10.75 1.09
N PRO A 114 13.62 11.96 1.12
CA PRO A 114 15.06 12.17 1.06
C PRO A 114 15.72 11.52 2.28
N SER A 115 16.40 10.40 2.06
CA SER A 115 17.13 9.66 3.09
C SER A 115 18.45 9.17 2.51
N PHE A 116 19.39 8.80 3.36
CA PHE A 116 20.70 8.31 2.90
C PHE A 116 20.60 7.14 1.93
N GLU A 117 19.70 6.18 2.22
CA GLU A 117 19.48 5.00 1.37
C GLU A 117 18.47 5.23 0.25
N ASN A 118 17.72 6.33 0.27
CA ASN A 118 16.66 6.65 -0.71
C ASN A 118 15.63 5.51 -0.93
N ASN A 119 15.33 4.75 0.12
CA ASN A 119 14.52 3.54 0.05
C ASN A 119 13.16 3.67 0.78
N TYR A 120 12.74 4.88 1.14
CA TYR A 120 11.48 5.15 1.82
C TYR A 120 10.55 6.05 1.01
N TRP A 121 9.26 5.78 1.14
CA TRP A 121 8.15 6.61 0.64
C TRP A 121 7.16 6.80 1.78
N VAL A 122 6.66 8.01 1.94
CA VAL A 122 5.68 8.38 2.97
C VAL A 122 4.50 9.10 2.34
N GLY A 123 3.33 8.88 2.91
CA GLY A 123 2.10 9.51 2.48
C GLY A 123 0.90 8.95 3.23
N TYR A 124 -0.15 8.67 2.51
CA TYR A 124 -1.40 8.18 3.11
C TYR A 124 -2.07 7.11 2.28
N ALA A 125 -2.86 6.30 2.96
CA ALA A 125 -3.81 5.37 2.37
C ALA A 125 -5.23 5.82 2.71
N THR A 126 -6.14 5.72 1.75
CA THR A 126 -7.57 5.89 1.97
C THR A 126 -8.32 4.60 1.65
N ARG A 127 -9.49 4.42 2.20
CA ARG A 127 -10.33 3.26 1.94
C ARG A 127 -11.77 3.66 1.71
N THR A 128 -12.39 3.13 0.67
CA THR A 128 -13.82 3.32 0.39
C THR A 128 -14.65 2.40 1.30
N VAL A 129 -14.92 2.86 2.49
CA VAL A 129 -15.78 2.17 3.46
C VAL A 129 -16.88 3.12 3.93
N PRO A 130 -18.07 2.60 4.32
CA PRO A 130 -19.11 3.41 4.91
C PRO A 130 -18.59 4.16 6.14
N GLU A 131 -19.17 5.32 6.40
CA GLU A 131 -18.85 6.11 7.57
C GLU A 131 -19.30 5.36 8.83
N SER A 132 -18.38 5.22 9.78
CA SER A 132 -18.70 4.78 11.13
C SER A 132 -17.99 5.70 12.12
N ILE A 133 -18.59 5.87 13.30
CA ILE A 133 -18.11 6.78 14.35
C ILE A 133 -16.66 6.48 14.75
N ASN A 134 -16.21 5.24 14.61
CA ASN A 134 -14.91 4.78 15.11
C ASN A 134 -13.90 4.41 13.99
N ALA A 135 -14.23 4.57 12.71
CA ALA A 135 -13.34 4.18 11.61
C ALA A 135 -12.71 5.39 10.94
N SER A 136 -11.38 5.40 10.89
CA SER A 136 -10.64 6.35 10.06
C SER A 136 -10.71 5.92 8.59
N ARG A 137 -10.89 6.88 7.68
CA ARG A 137 -10.86 6.66 6.24
C ARG A 137 -9.52 6.95 5.61
N VAL A 138 -8.69 7.70 6.32
CA VAL A 138 -7.36 8.10 5.90
C VAL A 138 -6.37 7.73 6.99
N ALA A 139 -5.25 7.12 6.61
CA ALA A 139 -4.20 6.76 7.53
C ALA A 139 -2.83 7.05 6.89
N ARG A 140 -1.87 7.55 7.68
CA ARG A 140 -0.47 7.64 7.24
C ARG A 140 0.04 6.27 6.85
N MET A 141 0.85 6.23 5.79
CA MET A 141 1.44 5.01 5.26
C MET A 141 2.90 5.25 4.91
N VAL A 142 3.72 4.24 5.16
CA VAL A 142 5.13 4.20 4.80
C VAL A 142 5.39 2.96 3.97
N TYR A 143 6.17 3.12 2.89
CA TYR A 143 6.82 2.03 2.17
C TYR A 143 8.32 2.08 2.40
N GLU A 144 8.93 0.93 2.63
CA GLU A 144 10.37 0.71 2.69
C GLU A 144 10.75 -0.34 1.65
N TYR A 145 11.57 0.05 0.68
CA TYR A 145 12.11 -0.91 -0.27
C TYR A 145 13.10 -1.84 0.42
N ILE A 146 12.87 -3.14 0.34
CA ILE A 146 13.71 -4.17 0.96
C ILE A 146 14.41 -5.07 -0.07
N GLY A 147 14.26 -4.76 -1.34
CA GLY A 147 14.97 -5.44 -2.43
C GLY A 147 14.20 -6.57 -3.09
N PRO A 148 14.92 -7.41 -3.86
CA PRO A 148 14.37 -8.63 -4.44
C PRO A 148 14.11 -9.67 -3.36
N TYR A 149 13.57 -10.83 -3.73
CA TYR A 149 13.34 -11.92 -2.79
C TYR A 149 14.63 -12.31 -2.03
N GLY A 150 14.51 -12.46 -0.71
CA GLY A 150 15.63 -12.78 0.16
C GLY A 150 15.23 -12.88 1.64
N LYS A 151 16.22 -12.95 2.53
CA LYS A 151 16.03 -13.10 3.97
C LYS A 151 15.16 -12.00 4.58
N ASP A 152 15.40 -10.75 4.19
CA ASP A 152 14.67 -9.59 4.73
C ASP A 152 13.20 -9.60 4.32
N VAL A 153 12.90 -10.10 3.12
CA VAL A 153 11.52 -10.30 2.65
C VAL A 153 10.82 -11.37 3.50
N LEU A 154 11.49 -12.49 3.78
CA LEU A 154 10.93 -13.55 4.62
C LEU A 154 10.69 -13.08 6.06
N ASP A 155 11.62 -12.31 6.62
CA ASP A 155 11.47 -11.75 7.96
C ASP A 155 10.34 -10.72 8.03
N ALA A 156 10.19 -9.88 7.01
CA ALA A 156 9.06 -8.97 6.89
C ALA A 156 7.73 -9.72 6.74
N ALA A 157 7.71 -10.82 5.98
CA ALA A 157 6.52 -11.66 5.82
C ALA A 157 6.05 -12.30 7.13
N ARG A 158 7.01 -12.77 7.97
CA ARG A 158 6.70 -13.36 9.29
C ARG A 158 6.11 -12.34 10.27
N LYS A 159 6.52 -11.07 10.15
CA LYS A 159 6.05 -9.96 10.99
C LYS A 159 4.79 -9.29 10.45
N ALA A 160 4.28 -9.73 9.29
CA ALA A 160 3.10 -9.14 8.68
C ALA A 160 1.84 -9.40 9.52
N GLY A 161 1.06 -8.34 9.77
CA GLY A 161 -0.16 -8.40 10.56
C GLY A 161 -0.38 -7.12 11.36
N PHE A 162 -1.26 -7.20 12.36
CA PHE A 162 -1.46 -6.13 13.32
C PHE A 162 -0.35 -6.11 14.37
N CYS A 163 0.04 -4.91 14.76
CA CYS A 163 1.06 -4.71 15.79
C CYS A 163 0.85 -3.39 16.53
N ASP A 164 1.49 -3.27 17.69
CA ASP A 164 1.59 -2.04 18.45
C ASP A 164 2.71 -1.15 17.88
N ALA A 165 2.69 0.14 18.19
CA ALA A 165 3.70 1.10 17.74
C ALA A 165 5.13 0.65 18.05
N THR A 166 5.36 0.06 19.22
CA THR A 166 6.68 -0.41 19.68
C THR A 166 7.28 -1.54 18.83
N LYS A 167 6.46 -2.26 18.06
CA LYS A 167 6.90 -3.33 17.14
C LYS A 167 7.23 -2.82 15.75
N LEU A 168 6.89 -1.57 15.46
CA LEU A 168 7.31 -0.91 14.22
C LEU A 168 8.81 -0.65 14.23
N ARG A 169 9.43 -0.62 13.06
CA ARG A 169 10.81 -0.13 12.93
C ARG A 169 10.89 1.34 13.40
N PRO A 170 11.96 1.76 14.08
CA PRO A 170 12.07 3.13 14.60
C PRO A 170 11.81 4.21 13.53
N TYR A 171 12.36 4.07 12.34
CA TYR A 171 12.16 5.03 11.27
C TYR A 171 10.73 5.03 10.73
N HIS A 172 10.03 3.88 10.73
CA HIS A 172 8.60 3.82 10.44
C HIS A 172 7.76 4.57 11.48
N GLN A 173 8.12 4.47 12.77
CA GLN A 173 7.43 5.24 13.84
C GLN A 173 7.55 6.74 13.59
N THR A 174 8.76 7.21 13.25
CA THR A 174 9.02 8.62 12.93
C THR A 174 8.21 9.08 11.72
N LEU A 175 8.26 8.34 10.61
CA LEU A 175 7.56 8.71 9.38
C LEU A 175 6.03 8.61 9.51
N LEU A 176 5.51 7.67 10.28
CA LEU A 176 4.09 7.54 10.58
C LEU A 176 3.60 8.59 11.57
N GLN A 177 4.52 9.26 12.29
CA GLN A 177 4.19 10.22 13.35
C GLN A 177 3.19 9.60 14.32
N VAL A 178 3.58 8.46 14.93
CA VAL A 178 2.66 7.58 15.68
C VAL A 178 1.89 8.28 16.79
N ASP A 179 2.49 9.32 17.38
CA ASP A 179 1.92 10.09 18.49
C ASP A 179 1.06 11.29 18.03
N ASN A 180 1.00 11.55 16.72
CA ASN A 180 0.28 12.68 16.16
C ASN A 180 -0.97 12.20 15.38
N PRO A 181 -2.11 12.89 15.52
CA PRO A 181 -3.28 12.62 14.69
C PRO A 181 -2.93 12.92 13.21
N PHE A 182 -3.66 12.28 12.31
CA PHE A 182 -3.59 12.61 10.89
C PHE A 182 -4.34 13.94 10.68
N GLN A 183 -3.61 14.92 10.20
CA GLN A 183 -4.15 16.22 9.79
C GLN A 183 -4.13 16.34 8.29
#